data_aabeb909cb53c2aaee8dac1a0c2490b4
#
_entry.id   aabeb909cb53c2aaee8dac1a0c2490b4
#
_cell.length_a   1.000
_cell.length_b   1.000
_cell.length_c   1.000
_cell.angle_alpha   90.00
_cell.angle_beta   90.00
_cell.angle_gamma   90.00
#
_symmetry.space_group_name_H-M   'P 1'
#
loop_
_entity.id
_entity.type
_entity.pdbx_description
1 polymer ?
#
loop_
_entity_poly.entity_id
_entity_poly.type
_entity_poly.pdbx_seq_one_letter_code
_entity_poly.pdbx_strand_id
1 'polypeptide(L)'
;MKKKISRLAATLLVMVLMTIMFTGCDKKTSTHENSAATSQGAGSAYESKDIKVAALKGPTAIGMVKLMNDNEEKKTANNYTFQIEAAADAFTAGLIKGEVQIAAMPCNAAATLYNKSQGKISVVGINTLGVLYILDNKGEVKSVSDLKGKTIYTTGKGTTPEYTLRYLLSSNG
;
A
#
# COMPACT_ATOMS: atom_id res chain seq x y z
N MET A 1 39.03 -27.45 -53.85
CA MET A 1 38.14 -28.16 -52.90
C MET A 1 37.71 -27.32 -51.72
N LYS A 2 38.52 -26.42 -51.19
CA LYS A 2 38.15 -25.58 -49.96
C LYS A 2 36.93 -24.62 -50.13
N LYS A 3 36.70 -24.07 -51.35
CA LYS A 3 35.56 -23.15 -51.61
C LYS A 3 34.18 -23.83 -51.66
N LYS A 4 34.09 -25.15 -52.00
CA LYS A 4 32.80 -25.85 -52.00
C LYS A 4 32.34 -26.28 -50.63
N ILE A 5 33.26 -26.60 -49.72
CA ILE A 5 32.95 -26.95 -48.32
C ILE A 5 32.42 -25.74 -47.54
N SER A 6 32.96 -24.54 -47.78
CA SER A 6 32.51 -23.29 -47.15
C SER A 6 31.05 -22.91 -47.53
N ARG A 7 30.66 -23.18 -48.78
CA ARG A 7 29.30 -22.89 -49.26
C ARG A 7 28.26 -23.89 -48.72
N LEU A 8 28.67 -25.18 -48.56
CA LEU A 8 27.80 -26.18 -47.94
C LEU A 8 27.57 -25.90 -46.44
N ALA A 9 28.59 -25.46 -45.71
CA ALA A 9 28.48 -25.09 -44.30
C ALA A 9 27.59 -23.87 -44.10
N ALA A 10 27.67 -22.87 -45.00
CA ALA A 10 26.83 -21.67 -44.94
C ALA A 10 25.35 -21.97 -45.21
N THR A 11 25.04 -22.88 -46.15
CA THR A 11 23.64 -23.26 -46.43
C THR A 11 23.02 -24.10 -45.30
N LEU A 12 23.82 -24.97 -44.66
CA LEU A 12 23.35 -25.74 -43.49
C LEU A 12 23.06 -24.83 -42.28
N LEU A 13 23.86 -23.79 -42.08
CA LEU A 13 23.65 -22.82 -41.00
C LEU A 13 22.36 -22.00 -41.20
N VAL A 14 22.04 -21.61 -42.43
CA VAL A 14 20.80 -20.86 -42.75
C VAL A 14 19.57 -21.76 -42.61
N MET A 15 19.64 -23.05 -42.92
CA MET A 15 18.52 -23.98 -42.72
C MET A 15 18.18 -24.20 -41.22
N VAL A 16 19.19 -24.25 -40.35
CA VAL A 16 19.00 -24.41 -38.90
C VAL A 16 18.40 -23.17 -38.29
N LEU A 17 18.72 -21.98 -38.78
CA LEU A 17 18.11 -20.72 -38.30
C LEU A 17 16.64 -20.54 -38.74
N MET A 18 16.21 -21.13 -39.85
CA MET A 18 14.81 -21.02 -40.32
C MET A 18 13.83 -21.95 -39.59
N THR A 19 14.28 -22.99 -38.90
CA THR A 19 13.40 -23.91 -38.17
C THR A 19 12.96 -23.40 -36.80
N ILE A 20 13.50 -22.28 -36.30
CA ILE A 20 13.17 -21.73 -35.00
C ILE A 20 11.98 -20.73 -35.04
N MET A 21 11.51 -20.34 -36.23
CA MET A 21 10.44 -19.33 -36.40
C MET A 21 9.02 -19.90 -36.63
N PHE A 22 8.81 -21.21 -36.52
CA PHE A 22 7.51 -21.84 -36.76
C PHE A 22 6.93 -22.55 -35.54
N THR A 23 6.96 -21.92 -34.35
CA THR A 23 6.02 -22.29 -33.30
C THR A 23 5.04 -21.11 -33.11
N GLY A 24 4.10 -21.08 -34.05
CA GLY A 24 3.03 -20.11 -34.10
C GLY A 24 1.96 -20.35 -33.02
N CYS A 25 1.39 -19.29 -32.60
CA CYS A 25 0.19 -19.18 -31.74
C CYS A 25 -0.94 -20.07 -32.25
N ASP A 26 -1.45 -20.93 -31.39
CA ASP A 26 -2.78 -21.49 -31.54
C ASP A 26 -3.73 -20.77 -30.57
N LYS A 27 -4.72 -20.12 -31.19
CA LYS A 27 -5.75 -19.31 -30.57
C LYS A 27 -6.88 -20.27 -30.18
N LYS A 28 -7.05 -20.52 -28.89
CA LYS A 28 -8.28 -21.16 -28.39
C LYS A 28 -8.95 -20.33 -27.32
N THR A 29 -10.19 -20.04 -27.61
CA THR A 29 -11.20 -19.25 -26.92
C THR A 29 -11.59 -19.85 -25.57
N SER A 30 -11.72 -18.97 -24.59
CA SER A 30 -12.58 -18.97 -23.40
C SER A 30 -12.71 -20.20 -22.51
N THR A 31 -12.35 -20.06 -21.27
CA THR A 31 -13.24 -20.22 -20.10
C THR A 31 -12.50 -19.70 -18.86
N HIS A 32 -13.14 -18.87 -18.04
CA HIS A 32 -12.64 -18.38 -16.76
C HIS A 32 -12.39 -19.55 -15.83
N GLU A 33 -11.14 -19.84 -15.53
CA GLU A 33 -10.71 -20.54 -14.33
C GLU A 33 -9.52 -19.81 -13.72
N ASN A 34 -9.69 -19.53 -12.44
CA ASN A 34 -8.79 -18.83 -11.56
C ASN A 34 -7.54 -19.69 -11.36
N SER A 35 -6.51 -19.47 -12.18
CA SER A 35 -5.21 -20.12 -12.00
C SER A 35 -4.20 -19.09 -11.57
N ALA A 36 -3.72 -19.25 -10.36
CA ALA A 36 -2.54 -18.58 -9.83
C ALA A 36 -1.38 -18.73 -10.83
N ALA A 37 -1.01 -17.66 -11.50
CA ALA A 37 0.14 -17.61 -12.38
C ALA A 37 1.41 -17.71 -11.52
N THR A 38 1.97 -18.90 -11.43
CA THR A 38 3.34 -19.10 -10.99
C THR A 38 4.26 -18.57 -12.09
N SER A 39 4.65 -17.31 -12.02
CA SER A 39 5.72 -16.77 -12.86
C SER A 39 7.06 -17.26 -12.31
N GLN A 40 7.59 -18.36 -12.87
CA GLN A 40 8.99 -18.73 -12.73
C GLN A 40 9.84 -17.76 -13.57
N GLY A 41 10.09 -16.57 -13.03
CA GLY A 41 11.24 -15.76 -13.43
C GLY A 41 12.43 -16.20 -12.58
N ALA A 42 13.55 -16.51 -13.18
CA ALA A 42 14.83 -16.70 -12.50
C ALA A 42 15.27 -15.37 -11.88
N GLY A 43 14.66 -15.02 -10.75
CA GLY A 43 15.00 -13.88 -9.90
C GLY A 43 15.71 -14.42 -8.66
N SER A 44 16.74 -13.75 -8.23
CA SER A 44 17.36 -13.89 -6.91
C SER A 44 16.29 -14.24 -5.87
N ALA A 45 16.45 -15.31 -5.13
CA ALA A 45 15.52 -15.71 -4.08
C ALA A 45 15.27 -14.51 -3.16
N TYR A 46 14.00 -14.11 -3.00
CA TYR A 46 13.63 -13.00 -2.13
C TYR A 46 14.03 -13.34 -0.70
N GLU A 47 14.88 -12.51 -0.10
CA GLU A 47 15.25 -12.64 1.29
C GLU A 47 14.24 -11.94 2.18
N SER A 48 13.60 -12.69 3.08
CA SER A 48 12.63 -12.17 4.04
C SER A 48 13.29 -11.17 4.99
N LYS A 49 12.62 -10.05 5.26
CA LYS A 49 13.10 -8.97 6.13
C LYS A 49 12.20 -8.82 7.34
N ASP A 50 12.79 -8.44 8.47
CA ASP A 50 12.07 -8.02 9.66
C ASP A 50 11.67 -6.54 9.53
N ILE A 51 10.37 -6.28 9.55
CA ILE A 51 9.80 -4.94 9.34
C ILE A 51 8.96 -4.55 10.55
N LYS A 52 9.31 -3.46 11.22
CA LYS A 52 8.51 -2.89 12.29
C LYS A 52 7.51 -1.89 11.70
N VAL A 53 6.23 -2.11 12.02
CA VAL A 53 5.10 -1.33 11.55
C VAL A 53 4.43 -0.66 12.74
N ALA A 54 4.28 0.66 12.71
CA ALA A 54 3.51 1.40 13.70
C ALA A 54 2.18 1.85 13.12
N ALA A 55 1.13 1.91 13.94
CA ALA A 55 -0.16 2.48 13.57
C ALA A 55 -0.86 3.13 14.76
N LEU A 56 -1.79 4.04 14.48
CA LEU A 56 -2.68 4.58 15.49
C LEU A 56 -3.86 3.65 15.71
N LYS A 57 -4.32 3.57 16.97
CA LYS A 57 -5.59 2.93 17.34
C LYS A 57 -6.73 3.51 16.51
N GLY A 58 -7.62 2.65 16.03
CA GLY A 58 -8.77 3.05 15.22
C GLY A 58 -8.56 2.81 13.72
N PRO A 59 -9.12 3.66 12.82
CA PRO A 59 -9.17 3.40 11.38
C PRO A 59 -7.81 3.11 10.73
N THR A 60 -6.74 3.77 11.16
CA THR A 60 -5.38 3.55 10.65
C THR A 60 -4.87 2.12 10.89
N ALA A 61 -5.10 1.58 12.10
CA ALA A 61 -4.74 0.19 12.40
C ALA A 61 -5.71 -0.80 11.74
N ILE A 62 -7.02 -0.48 11.70
CA ILE A 62 -8.03 -1.31 11.05
C ILE A 62 -7.69 -1.53 9.56
N GLY A 63 -7.21 -0.51 8.87
CA GLY A 63 -6.77 -0.64 7.47
C GLY A 63 -5.59 -1.62 7.26
N MET A 64 -4.92 -2.04 8.33
CA MET A 64 -3.79 -2.98 8.28
C MET A 64 -4.14 -4.39 8.79
N VAL A 65 -5.38 -4.65 9.22
CA VAL A 65 -5.79 -5.93 9.83
C VAL A 65 -5.51 -7.12 8.92
N LYS A 66 -5.72 -6.98 7.61
CA LYS A 66 -5.40 -8.04 6.65
C LYS A 66 -3.91 -8.43 6.69
N LEU A 67 -3.01 -7.43 6.70
CA LEU A 67 -1.57 -7.68 6.80
C LEU A 67 -1.20 -8.32 8.14
N MET A 68 -1.82 -7.89 9.24
CA MET A 68 -1.61 -8.48 10.57
C MET A 68 -1.99 -9.96 10.58
N ASN A 69 -3.17 -10.29 10.08
CA ASN A 69 -3.65 -11.68 9.99
C ASN A 69 -2.76 -12.55 9.10
N ASP A 70 -2.40 -12.05 7.91
CA ASP A 70 -1.54 -12.79 7.00
C ASP A 70 -0.14 -13.03 7.59
N ASN A 71 0.35 -12.09 8.40
CA ASN A 71 1.63 -12.24 9.09
C ASN A 71 1.56 -13.30 10.20
N GLU A 72 0.48 -13.33 10.99
CA GLU A 72 0.25 -14.36 11.99
C GLU A 72 0.16 -15.77 11.37
N GLU A 73 -0.49 -15.86 10.22
CA GLU A 73 -0.63 -17.08 9.43
C GLU A 73 0.63 -17.43 8.61
N LYS A 74 1.73 -16.64 8.70
CA LYS A 74 2.98 -16.81 7.94
C LYS A 74 2.78 -16.82 6.43
N LYS A 75 1.81 -16.06 5.93
CA LYS A 75 1.49 -15.89 4.51
C LYS A 75 2.19 -14.69 3.87
N THR A 76 2.90 -13.89 4.65
CA THR A 76 3.64 -12.71 4.17
C THR A 76 5.05 -13.06 3.75
N ALA A 77 5.57 -12.33 2.75
CA ALA A 77 6.96 -12.50 2.29
C ALA A 77 7.99 -12.00 3.32
N ASN A 78 7.60 -11.08 4.19
CA ASN A 78 8.42 -10.52 5.27
C ASN A 78 7.86 -10.89 6.64
N ASN A 79 8.66 -10.71 7.68
CA ASN A 79 8.22 -10.81 9.07
C ASN A 79 7.82 -9.41 9.56
N TYR A 80 6.58 -9.23 10.01
CA TYR A 80 6.11 -7.95 10.51
C TYR A 80 5.92 -7.96 12.02
N THR A 81 6.39 -6.90 12.69
CA THR A 81 6.09 -6.62 14.10
C THR A 81 5.26 -5.35 14.17
N PHE A 82 4.10 -5.40 14.84
CA PHE A 82 3.16 -4.29 14.92
C PHE A 82 3.20 -3.60 16.26
N GLN A 83 3.24 -2.24 16.24
CA GLN A 83 3.13 -1.35 17.38
C GLN A 83 1.91 -0.46 17.20
N ILE A 84 0.88 -0.64 18.04
CA ILE A 84 -0.38 0.12 17.95
C ILE A 84 -0.48 1.11 19.09
N GLU A 85 -0.45 2.40 18.77
CA GLU A 85 -0.34 3.49 19.71
C GLU A 85 -1.57 4.41 19.72
N ALA A 86 -1.77 5.13 20.82
CA ALA A 86 -2.85 6.10 20.93
C ALA A 86 -2.54 7.43 20.21
N ALA A 87 -1.26 7.79 20.07
CA ALA A 87 -0.81 9.03 19.46
C ALA A 87 0.46 8.80 18.62
N ALA A 88 0.66 9.61 17.57
CA ALA A 88 1.73 9.45 16.59
C ALA A 88 3.12 9.79 17.15
N ASP A 89 3.21 10.63 18.18
CA ASP A 89 4.46 10.99 18.83
C ASP A 89 5.19 9.79 19.43
N ALA A 90 4.44 8.75 19.86
CA ALA A 90 5.01 7.51 20.39
C ALA A 90 5.95 6.77 19.42
N PHE A 91 5.77 6.93 18.11
CA PHE A 91 6.61 6.25 17.10
C PHE A 91 7.29 7.19 16.10
N THR A 92 6.97 8.49 16.09
CA THR A 92 7.51 9.45 15.11
C THR A 92 9.04 9.52 15.17
N ALA A 93 9.62 9.54 16.37
CA ALA A 93 11.09 9.56 16.53
C ALA A 93 11.73 8.29 15.99
N GLY A 94 11.15 7.12 16.24
CA GLY A 94 11.61 5.83 15.69
C GLY A 94 11.52 5.76 14.17
N LEU A 95 10.46 6.34 13.58
CA LEU A 95 10.29 6.43 12.14
C LEU A 95 11.40 7.30 11.48
N ILE A 96 11.72 8.46 12.09
CA ILE A 96 12.80 9.33 11.58
C ILE A 96 14.17 8.65 11.66
N LYS A 97 14.40 7.86 12.71
CA LYS A 97 15.67 7.13 12.92
C LYS A 97 15.76 5.83 12.11
N GLY A 98 14.66 5.37 11.47
CA GLY A 98 14.59 4.09 10.78
C GLY A 98 14.40 2.88 11.71
N GLU A 99 14.10 3.07 12.99
CA GLU A 99 13.77 2.02 13.95
C GLU A 99 12.37 1.45 13.70
N VAL A 100 11.50 2.24 13.07
CA VAL A 100 10.19 1.87 12.52
C VAL A 100 10.27 2.09 11.01
N GLN A 101 9.98 1.08 10.20
CA GLN A 101 10.12 1.16 8.75
C GLN A 101 8.85 1.65 8.07
N ILE A 102 7.68 1.31 8.63
CA ILE A 102 6.37 1.68 8.08
C ILE A 102 5.51 2.25 9.20
N ALA A 103 4.78 3.34 8.92
CA ALA A 103 3.82 3.87 9.87
C ALA A 103 2.50 4.27 9.17
N ALA A 104 1.37 3.86 9.76
CA ALA A 104 0.04 4.33 9.39
C ALA A 104 -0.37 5.47 10.33
N MET A 105 -0.53 6.68 9.77
CA MET A 105 -0.83 7.91 10.51
C MET A 105 -1.74 8.84 9.69
N PRO A 106 -2.35 9.87 10.32
CA PRO A 106 -3.12 10.87 9.58
C PRO A 106 -2.29 11.56 8.50
N CYS A 107 -2.88 11.80 7.34
CA CYS A 107 -2.19 12.34 6.16
C CYS A 107 -1.52 13.70 6.41
N ASN A 108 -2.14 14.59 7.20
CA ASN A 108 -1.56 15.88 7.58
C ASN A 108 -0.32 15.73 8.46
N ALA A 109 -0.30 14.75 9.37
CA ALA A 109 0.87 14.43 10.18
C ALA A 109 2.00 13.86 9.32
N ALA A 110 1.67 12.96 8.38
CA ALA A 110 2.63 12.41 7.41
C ALA A 110 3.25 13.51 6.53
N ALA A 111 2.43 14.46 6.02
CA ALA A 111 2.92 15.58 5.24
C ALA A 111 3.86 16.49 6.06
N THR A 112 3.51 16.77 7.30
CA THR A 112 4.39 17.54 8.21
C THR A 112 5.71 16.83 8.44
N LEU A 113 5.67 15.53 8.63
CA LEU A 113 6.85 14.72 8.88
C LEU A 113 7.74 14.59 7.64
N TYR A 114 7.14 14.44 6.46
CA TYR A 114 7.86 14.49 5.19
C TYR A 114 8.68 15.78 5.06
N ASN A 115 8.03 16.94 5.28
CA ASN A 115 8.72 18.24 5.19
C ASN A 115 9.81 18.39 6.26
N LYS A 116 9.57 18.00 7.50
CA LYS A 116 10.55 18.09 8.59
C LYS A 116 11.72 17.13 8.41
N SER A 117 11.51 15.98 7.80
CA SER A 117 12.54 14.98 7.54
C SER A 117 13.37 15.26 6.28
N GLN A 118 13.07 16.34 5.56
CA GLN A 118 13.72 16.68 4.28
C GLN A 118 13.62 15.54 3.25
N GLY A 119 12.46 14.89 3.19
CA GLY A 119 12.17 13.82 2.22
C GLY A 119 12.75 12.44 2.58
N LYS A 120 13.30 12.26 3.80
CA LYS A 120 13.76 10.94 4.25
C LYS A 120 12.62 9.94 4.48
N ILE A 121 11.40 10.45 4.65
CA ILE A 121 10.18 9.66 4.82
C ILE A 121 9.29 9.92 3.62
N SER A 122 8.73 8.88 3.01
CA SER A 122 7.86 8.98 1.86
C SER A 122 6.47 8.44 2.19
N VAL A 123 5.42 9.04 1.61
CA VAL A 123 4.06 8.48 1.63
C VAL A 123 3.95 7.48 0.50
N VAL A 124 3.69 6.22 0.83
CA VAL A 124 3.61 5.12 -0.14
C VAL A 124 2.18 4.76 -0.53
N GLY A 125 1.19 5.18 0.24
CA GLY A 125 -0.21 4.91 -0.06
C GLY A 125 -1.16 5.42 1.01
N ILE A 126 -2.46 5.32 0.73
CA ILE A 126 -3.55 5.61 1.66
C ILE A 126 -4.24 4.28 1.95
N ASN A 127 -4.25 3.88 3.21
CA ASN A 127 -4.80 2.58 3.62
C ASN A 127 -6.28 2.64 4.01
N THR A 128 -6.83 3.83 4.28
CA THR A 128 -8.21 3.98 4.77
C THR A 128 -8.81 5.29 4.28
N LEU A 129 -10.05 5.25 3.79
CA LEU A 129 -10.83 6.39 3.31
C LEU A 129 -12.19 6.44 3.99
N GLY A 130 -12.79 7.67 4.09
CA GLY A 130 -14.18 7.85 4.52
C GLY A 130 -14.45 7.42 5.97
N VAL A 131 -13.60 7.80 6.91
CA VAL A 131 -13.60 7.29 8.29
C VAL A 131 -14.21 8.24 9.32
N LEU A 132 -14.68 9.43 8.92
CA LEU A 132 -15.20 10.43 9.85
C LEU A 132 -16.72 10.49 9.74
N TYR A 133 -17.37 10.40 10.90
CA TYR A 133 -18.82 10.44 11.07
C TYR A 133 -19.18 11.32 12.24
N ILE A 134 -20.31 12.03 12.14
CA ILE A 134 -20.94 12.73 13.27
C ILE A 134 -22.05 11.82 13.80
N LEU A 135 -21.98 11.46 15.07
CA LEU A 135 -22.96 10.62 15.73
C LEU A 135 -23.81 11.46 16.66
N ASP A 136 -25.11 11.29 16.60
CA ASP A 136 -26.10 11.91 17.48
C ASP A 136 -26.97 10.82 18.12
N ASN A 137 -26.95 10.73 19.45
CA ASN A 137 -27.66 9.69 20.19
C ASN A 137 -29.19 9.89 20.27
N LYS A 138 -29.68 11.11 20.00
CA LYS A 138 -31.11 11.44 20.04
C LYS A 138 -31.74 11.43 18.65
N GLY A 139 -30.95 11.39 17.59
CA GLY A 139 -31.42 11.45 16.21
C GLY A 139 -32.02 12.81 15.82
N GLU A 140 -31.65 13.89 16.53
CA GLU A 140 -32.11 15.25 16.29
C GLU A 140 -31.34 15.97 15.20
N VAL A 141 -30.09 15.60 14.96
CA VAL A 141 -29.21 16.18 13.95
C VAL A 141 -29.45 15.49 12.59
N LYS A 142 -30.00 16.24 11.63
CA LYS A 142 -30.26 15.76 10.26
C LYS A 142 -29.37 16.45 9.25
N SER A 143 -28.81 17.60 9.59
CA SER A 143 -27.98 18.42 8.73
C SER A 143 -26.86 19.09 9.54
N VAL A 144 -25.85 19.64 8.85
CA VAL A 144 -24.77 20.38 9.50
C VAL A 144 -25.28 21.63 10.24
N SER A 145 -26.31 22.29 9.71
CA SER A 145 -26.92 23.46 10.35
C SER A 145 -27.54 23.15 11.72
N ASP A 146 -28.01 21.93 11.96
CA ASP A 146 -28.58 21.53 13.25
C ASP A 146 -27.53 21.42 14.36
N LEU A 147 -26.25 21.49 14.00
CA LEU A 147 -25.13 21.50 14.95
C LEU A 147 -24.97 22.87 15.65
N LYS A 148 -25.63 23.92 15.14
CA LYS A 148 -25.53 25.26 15.71
C LYS A 148 -25.96 25.29 17.17
N GLY A 149 -25.09 25.82 18.05
CA GLY A 149 -25.31 25.88 19.48
C GLY A 149 -25.16 24.54 20.22
N LYS A 150 -24.80 23.46 19.54
CA LYS A 150 -24.55 22.15 20.17
C LYS A 150 -23.07 22.00 20.54
N THR A 151 -22.82 21.20 21.57
CA THR A 151 -21.45 20.80 21.94
C THR A 151 -21.07 19.55 21.15
N ILE A 152 -19.94 19.60 20.45
CA ILE A 152 -19.41 18.50 19.66
C ILE A 152 -18.13 17.99 20.31
N TYR A 153 -18.09 16.72 20.64
CA TYR A 153 -16.87 16.04 21.11
C TYR A 153 -16.13 15.44 19.93
N THR A 154 -14.84 15.72 19.83
CA THR A 154 -13.98 15.15 18.79
C THR A 154 -12.69 14.62 19.38
N THR A 155 -12.06 13.68 18.68
CA THR A 155 -10.73 13.16 18.99
C THR A 155 -9.71 13.75 18.03
N GLY A 156 -8.43 13.50 18.25
CA GLY A 156 -7.39 13.83 17.30
C GLY A 156 -7.09 15.32 17.17
N LYS A 157 -6.94 16.04 18.29
CA LYS A 157 -6.50 17.44 18.29
C LYS A 157 -5.24 17.62 17.46
N GLY A 158 -5.23 18.63 16.56
CA GLY A 158 -4.12 18.88 15.62
C GLY A 158 -4.03 17.88 14.46
N THR A 159 -5.05 17.04 14.25
CA THR A 159 -5.07 16.03 13.19
C THR A 159 -6.32 16.14 12.31
N THR A 160 -6.45 15.25 11.33
CA THR A 160 -7.52 15.25 10.34
C THR A 160 -8.94 15.42 10.92
N PRO A 161 -9.37 14.75 12.00
CA PRO A 161 -10.71 14.93 12.54
C PRO A 161 -11.02 16.39 12.92
N GLU A 162 -10.12 17.06 13.64
CA GLU A 162 -10.33 18.46 14.03
C GLU A 162 -10.40 19.39 12.82
N TYR A 163 -9.44 19.28 11.88
CA TYR A 163 -9.41 20.16 10.70
C TYR A 163 -10.61 19.95 9.79
N THR A 164 -11.04 18.71 9.60
CA THR A 164 -12.23 18.39 8.81
C THR A 164 -13.49 18.95 9.45
N LEU A 165 -13.65 18.79 10.77
CA LEU A 165 -14.80 19.37 11.51
C LEU A 165 -14.82 20.90 11.39
N ARG A 166 -13.68 21.57 11.61
CA ARG A 166 -13.58 23.03 11.46
C ARG A 166 -13.95 23.49 10.06
N TYR A 167 -13.44 22.82 9.04
CA TYR A 167 -13.79 23.11 7.66
C TYR A 167 -15.29 22.93 7.39
N LEU A 168 -15.86 21.81 7.83
CA LEU A 168 -17.29 21.52 7.66
C LEU A 168 -18.17 22.61 8.30
N LEU A 169 -17.86 23.00 9.54
CA LEU A 169 -18.61 24.03 10.24
C LEU A 169 -18.46 25.40 9.59
N SER A 170 -17.24 25.81 9.22
CA SER A 170 -17.01 27.12 8.61
C SER A 170 -17.62 27.25 7.20
N SER A 171 -17.76 26.15 6.48
CA SER A 171 -18.37 26.14 5.14
C SER A 171 -19.89 26.12 5.14
N ASN A 172 -20.53 25.91 6.31
CA ASN A 172 -21.98 25.84 6.44
C ASN A 172 -22.57 26.91 7.39
N GLY A 173 -21.81 27.92 7.81
CA GLY A 173 -22.22 28.99 8.68
C GLY A 173 -22.08 28.66 10.14
#